data_8c41e46a46a136fbcefbe1379f284fe7
#
_entry.id   8c41e46a46a136fbcefbe1379f284fe7
#
_cell.length_a   1.000
_cell.length_b   1.000
_cell.length_c   1.000
_cell.angle_alpha   90.00
_cell.angle_beta   90.00
_cell.angle_gamma   90.00
#
_symmetry.space_group_name_H-M   'P 1'
#
loop_
_entity.id
_entity.type
_entity.pdbx_description
1 polymer ?
#
loop_
_entity_poly.entity_id
_entity_poly.type
_entity_poly.pdbx_seq_one_letter_code
_entity_poly.pdbx_strand_id
1 'polypeptide(L)'
;MLCKLSKCIFIKSFVLNICYNMVDVFLLLGSNLGNRKLFLDEAIKYITTRVGNVKKASSVYETQAWGVTSVPDYLNQVLLVQTNLSAKAVLQTVLDIELVLGRVREEKWGSRVIDIDILFYGFEVINETELQVPHPQLHNRRFTLEPLVELAPDLVHPIIKKTVQHLKTELTDSLIVKKI
;
A
#
# COMPACT_ATOMS: atom_id res chain seq x y z
N MET A 1 2.21 -16.29 -72.32
CA MET A 1 1.03 -15.93 -71.49
C MET A 1 1.48 -15.80 -70.03
N LEU A 2 1.65 -14.58 -69.58
CA LEU A 2 2.34 -14.23 -68.33
C LEU A 2 1.36 -14.39 -67.16
N CYS A 3 1.68 -15.18 -66.14
CA CYS A 3 1.00 -15.17 -64.86
C CYS A 3 1.90 -14.50 -63.82
N LYS A 4 1.42 -13.35 -63.34
CA LYS A 4 2.10 -12.51 -62.33
C LYS A 4 2.05 -13.17 -60.95
N LEU A 5 3.23 -13.42 -60.38
CA LEU A 5 3.41 -13.74 -58.95
C LEU A 5 3.15 -12.50 -58.10
N SER A 6 2.06 -12.49 -57.36
CA SER A 6 1.82 -11.52 -56.29
C SER A 6 2.61 -11.93 -55.05
N LYS A 7 3.58 -11.10 -54.69
CA LYS A 7 4.35 -11.21 -53.43
C LYS A 7 3.42 -10.88 -52.26
N CYS A 8 3.00 -11.88 -51.49
CA CYS A 8 2.45 -11.67 -50.16
C CYS A 8 3.59 -11.27 -49.21
N ILE A 9 3.62 -10.01 -48.83
CA ILE A 9 4.50 -9.53 -47.77
C ILE A 9 3.83 -9.93 -46.43
N PHE A 10 4.36 -11.00 -45.82
CA PHE A 10 3.99 -11.37 -44.45
C PHE A 10 4.68 -10.39 -43.50
N ILE A 11 3.95 -9.38 -43.03
CA ILE A 11 4.40 -8.58 -41.89
C ILE A 11 4.13 -9.45 -40.66
N LYS A 12 5.17 -10.11 -40.12
CA LYS A 12 5.14 -10.70 -38.78
C LYS A 12 5.02 -9.54 -37.79
N SER A 13 3.81 -9.24 -37.34
CA SER A 13 3.58 -8.42 -36.18
C SER A 13 4.16 -9.16 -34.96
N PHE A 14 5.30 -8.71 -34.49
CA PHE A 14 5.91 -9.13 -33.24
C PHE A 14 5.05 -8.54 -32.12
N VAL A 15 4.00 -9.24 -31.72
CA VAL A 15 3.27 -8.91 -30.49
C VAL A 15 4.22 -9.28 -29.36
N LEU A 16 4.94 -8.28 -28.84
CA LEU A 16 5.62 -8.39 -27.55
C LEU A 16 4.51 -8.67 -26.51
N ASN A 17 4.33 -9.94 -26.14
CA ASN A 17 3.63 -10.31 -24.93
C ASN A 17 4.48 -9.82 -23.75
N ILE A 18 4.32 -8.55 -23.39
CA ILE A 18 4.81 -8.05 -22.12
C ILE A 18 3.91 -8.71 -21.08
N CYS A 19 4.35 -9.83 -20.53
CA CYS A 19 3.76 -10.38 -19.31
C CYS A 19 3.99 -9.34 -18.22
N TYR A 20 3.02 -8.48 -17.97
CA TYR A 20 3.00 -7.63 -16.80
C TYR A 20 2.89 -8.56 -15.59
N ASN A 21 4.02 -8.78 -14.90
CA ASN A 21 3.99 -9.49 -13.64
C ASN A 21 3.23 -8.62 -12.64
N MET A 22 1.99 -9.03 -12.35
CA MET A 22 1.19 -8.39 -11.32
C MET A 22 1.78 -8.72 -9.95
N VAL A 23 2.02 -7.69 -9.16
CA VAL A 23 2.59 -7.81 -7.80
C VAL A 23 1.53 -7.43 -6.78
N ASP A 24 1.47 -8.18 -5.70
CA ASP A 24 0.63 -7.88 -4.54
C ASP A 24 1.34 -6.89 -3.63
N VAL A 25 0.71 -5.75 -3.37
CA VAL A 25 1.22 -4.66 -2.53
C VAL A 25 0.29 -4.46 -1.36
N PHE A 26 0.83 -4.40 -0.14
CA PHE A 26 0.08 -4.02 1.05
C PHE A 26 0.31 -2.54 1.34
N LEU A 27 -0.79 -1.78 1.37
CA LEU A 27 -0.81 -0.35 1.68
C LEU A 27 -1.53 -0.13 3.01
N LEU A 28 -0.94 0.67 3.89
CA LEU A 28 -1.59 1.18 5.10
C LEU A 28 -2.07 2.60 4.85
N LEU A 29 -3.35 2.84 5.04
CA LEU A 29 -3.96 4.16 5.02
C LEU A 29 -4.17 4.63 6.44
N GLY A 30 -3.85 5.91 6.72
CA GLY A 30 -4.06 6.55 8.02
C GLY A 30 -4.63 7.96 7.86
N SER A 31 -5.62 8.35 8.67
CA SER A 31 -6.20 9.69 8.68
C SER A 31 -6.59 10.11 10.10
N ASN A 32 -6.23 11.35 10.54
CA ASN A 32 -6.61 11.88 11.85
C ASN A 32 -7.12 13.32 11.81
N LEU A 33 -7.33 13.91 10.62
CA LEU A 33 -7.90 15.25 10.46
C LEU A 33 -9.17 15.25 9.64
N GLY A 34 -10.08 16.15 9.96
CA GLY A 34 -11.30 16.39 9.20
C GLY A 34 -12.24 15.18 9.16
N ASN A 35 -12.85 14.94 8.01
CA ASN A 35 -13.69 13.75 7.81
C ASN A 35 -12.80 12.55 7.46
N ARG A 36 -12.19 11.94 8.50
CA ARG A 36 -11.24 10.82 8.39
C ARG A 36 -11.77 9.69 7.49
N LYS A 37 -13.05 9.30 7.65
CA LYS A 37 -13.63 8.21 6.85
C LYS A 37 -13.74 8.58 5.38
N LEU A 38 -14.14 9.80 5.07
CA LEU A 38 -14.20 10.29 3.69
C LEU A 38 -12.82 10.26 3.02
N PHE A 39 -11.76 10.67 3.74
CA PHE A 39 -10.41 10.64 3.20
C PHE A 39 -9.92 9.22 2.91
N LEU A 40 -10.24 8.23 3.78
CA LEU A 40 -9.96 6.83 3.49
C LEU A 40 -10.69 6.35 2.22
N ASP A 41 -11.99 6.65 2.09
CA ASP A 41 -12.81 6.22 0.95
C ASP A 41 -12.33 6.86 -0.37
N GLU A 42 -11.98 8.15 -0.36
CA GLU A 42 -11.42 8.83 -1.54
C GLU A 42 -10.03 8.28 -1.89
N ALA A 43 -9.16 8.02 -0.90
CA ALA A 43 -7.87 7.41 -1.14
C ALA A 43 -8.01 6.03 -1.83
N ILE A 44 -8.96 5.20 -1.39
CA ILE A 44 -9.24 3.89 -2.01
C ILE A 44 -9.66 4.06 -3.49
N LYS A 45 -10.50 5.04 -3.81
CA LYS A 45 -10.91 5.32 -5.20
C LYS A 45 -9.70 5.71 -6.07
N TYR A 46 -8.84 6.60 -5.57
CA TYR A 46 -7.62 6.99 -6.29
C TYR A 46 -6.64 5.84 -6.42
N ILE A 47 -6.43 5.02 -5.38
CA ILE A 47 -5.60 3.83 -5.43
C ILE A 47 -6.12 2.86 -6.49
N THR A 48 -7.43 2.60 -6.52
CA THR A 48 -8.05 1.70 -7.50
C THR A 48 -7.82 2.16 -8.93
N THR A 49 -7.83 3.47 -9.18
CA THR A 49 -7.69 4.03 -10.53
C THR A 49 -6.26 4.28 -10.97
N ARG A 50 -5.33 4.54 -10.04
CA ARG A 50 -3.98 4.98 -10.36
C ARG A 50 -2.88 3.98 -9.99
N VAL A 51 -3.10 3.16 -8.96
CA VAL A 51 -2.11 2.16 -8.49
C VAL A 51 -2.43 0.77 -9.02
N GLY A 52 -3.67 0.29 -8.82
CA GLY A 52 -4.07 -1.04 -9.26
C GLY A 52 -5.35 -1.54 -8.63
N ASN A 53 -5.64 -2.81 -8.86
CA ASN A 53 -6.87 -3.44 -8.40
C ASN A 53 -6.83 -3.74 -6.89
N VAL A 54 -7.71 -3.14 -6.11
CA VAL A 54 -7.89 -3.44 -4.68
C VAL A 54 -8.56 -4.80 -4.54
N LYS A 55 -7.81 -5.81 -4.16
CA LYS A 55 -8.27 -7.21 -4.00
C LYS A 55 -9.01 -7.42 -2.69
N LYS A 56 -8.49 -6.81 -1.61
CA LYS A 56 -9.04 -6.90 -0.26
C LYS A 56 -8.81 -5.59 0.49
N ALA A 57 -9.71 -5.27 1.39
CA ALA A 57 -9.55 -4.20 2.37
C ALA A 57 -9.86 -4.77 3.77
N SER A 58 -9.07 -4.41 4.77
CA SER A 58 -9.39 -4.72 6.16
C SER A 58 -10.60 -3.90 6.62
N SER A 59 -11.11 -4.24 7.78
CA SER A 59 -11.95 -3.31 8.53
C SER A 59 -11.19 -2.03 8.84
N VAL A 60 -11.92 -0.97 9.18
CA VAL A 60 -11.34 0.27 9.69
C VAL A 60 -11.09 0.11 11.18
N TYR A 61 -9.93 0.58 11.64
CA TYR A 61 -9.53 0.56 13.03
C TYR A 61 -9.29 1.98 13.53
N GLU A 62 -9.88 2.31 14.67
CA GLU A 62 -9.59 3.55 15.38
C GLU A 62 -8.47 3.32 16.39
N THR A 63 -7.46 4.20 16.38
CA THR A 63 -6.24 4.03 17.16
C THR A 63 -5.76 5.34 17.72
N GLN A 64 -5.24 5.31 18.93
CA GLN A 64 -4.52 6.45 19.50
C GLN A 64 -3.29 6.77 18.62
N ALA A 65 -2.91 8.04 18.59
CA ALA A 65 -1.71 8.45 17.88
C ALA A 65 -0.44 7.83 18.50
N TRP A 66 0.36 7.18 17.68
CA TRP A 66 1.58 6.50 18.13
C TRP A 66 2.68 7.52 18.47
N GLY A 67 3.12 7.50 19.74
CA GLY A 67 4.22 8.37 20.22
C GLY A 67 3.86 9.85 20.47
N VAL A 68 2.59 10.25 20.28
CA VAL A 68 2.13 11.63 20.49
C VAL A 68 0.76 11.62 21.15
N THR A 69 0.58 12.32 22.29
CA THR A 69 -0.67 12.30 23.07
C THR A 69 -1.61 13.48 22.80
N SER A 70 -1.20 14.45 22.00
CA SER A 70 -1.92 15.74 21.81
C SER A 70 -2.65 15.86 20.46
N VAL A 71 -2.67 14.80 19.67
CA VAL A 71 -3.33 14.79 18.35
C VAL A 71 -4.53 13.84 18.33
N PRO A 72 -5.54 14.10 17.47
CA PRO A 72 -6.72 13.24 17.36
C PRO A 72 -6.36 11.80 17.00
N ASP A 73 -7.22 10.86 17.40
CA ASP A 73 -7.10 9.44 17.05
C ASP A 73 -7.15 9.23 15.54
N TYR A 74 -6.38 8.26 15.08
CA TYR A 74 -6.33 7.87 13.66
C TYR A 74 -7.41 6.86 13.32
N LEU A 75 -7.92 6.94 12.09
CA LEU A 75 -8.52 5.79 11.42
C LEU A 75 -7.46 5.15 10.52
N ASN A 76 -7.27 3.84 10.70
CA ASN A 76 -6.31 3.06 9.91
C ASN A 76 -7.02 1.93 9.17
N GLN A 77 -6.56 1.66 7.95
CA GLN A 77 -7.05 0.56 7.12
C GLN A 77 -5.92 0.01 6.26
N VAL A 78 -5.82 -1.31 6.13
CA VAL A 78 -4.87 -1.96 5.22
C VAL A 78 -5.58 -2.42 3.96
N LEU A 79 -4.95 -2.19 2.82
CA LEU A 79 -5.40 -2.67 1.51
C LEU A 79 -4.40 -3.68 0.96
N LEU A 80 -4.92 -4.74 0.32
CA LEU A 80 -4.17 -5.59 -0.59
C LEU A 80 -4.48 -5.14 -2.02
N VAL A 81 -3.48 -4.60 -2.71
CA VAL A 81 -3.60 -4.05 -4.07
C VAL A 81 -2.74 -4.88 -5.02
N GLN A 82 -3.31 -5.30 -6.15
CA GLN A 82 -2.56 -5.96 -7.21
C GLN A 82 -2.24 -4.94 -8.31
N THR A 83 -0.94 -4.79 -8.62
CA THR A 83 -0.45 -3.76 -9.54
C THR A 83 0.63 -4.28 -10.48
N ASN A 84 0.80 -3.60 -11.62
CA ASN A 84 1.93 -3.77 -12.54
C ASN A 84 2.94 -2.61 -12.44
N LEU A 85 2.71 -1.65 -11.56
CA LEU A 85 3.65 -0.55 -11.31
C LEU A 85 4.87 -1.07 -10.53
N SER A 86 6.05 -0.54 -10.80
CA SER A 86 7.23 -0.78 -9.94
C SER A 86 7.03 -0.18 -8.55
N ALA A 87 7.77 -0.65 -7.55
CA ALA A 87 7.69 -0.14 -6.19
C ALA A 87 7.90 1.39 -6.10
N LYS A 88 8.83 1.95 -6.90
CA LYS A 88 9.04 3.41 -7.00
C LYS A 88 7.85 4.12 -7.62
N ALA A 89 7.24 3.54 -8.63
CA ALA A 89 6.05 4.12 -9.26
C ALA A 89 4.86 4.08 -8.31
N VAL A 90 4.69 3.01 -7.52
CA VAL A 90 3.70 2.95 -6.45
C VAL A 90 3.95 4.07 -5.44
N LEU A 91 5.20 4.23 -4.94
CA LEU A 91 5.55 5.30 -4.00
C LEU A 91 5.17 6.67 -4.56
N GLN A 92 5.62 7.00 -5.78
CA GLN A 92 5.30 8.30 -6.38
C GLN A 92 3.80 8.50 -6.50
N THR A 93 3.07 7.47 -6.93
CA THR A 93 1.61 7.56 -7.11
C THR A 93 0.88 7.79 -5.79
N VAL A 94 1.26 7.10 -4.70
CA VAL A 94 0.61 7.31 -3.40
C VAL A 94 0.93 8.69 -2.83
N LEU A 95 2.15 9.21 -3.01
CA LEU A 95 2.51 10.57 -2.63
C LEU A 95 1.68 11.62 -3.40
N ASP A 96 1.46 11.42 -4.69
CA ASP A 96 0.62 12.29 -5.50
C ASP A 96 -0.86 12.22 -5.06
N ILE A 97 -1.35 11.04 -4.66
CA ILE A 97 -2.70 10.88 -4.09
C ILE A 97 -2.85 11.68 -2.79
N GLU A 98 -1.86 11.59 -1.89
CA GLU A 98 -1.85 12.36 -0.65
C GLU A 98 -1.93 13.88 -0.91
N LEU A 99 -1.15 14.38 -1.87
CA LEU A 99 -1.18 15.80 -2.26
C LEU A 99 -2.54 16.22 -2.81
N VAL A 100 -3.14 15.40 -3.69
CA VAL A 100 -4.47 15.66 -4.27
C VAL A 100 -5.55 15.71 -3.19
N LEU A 101 -5.42 14.90 -2.14
CA LEU A 101 -6.34 14.86 -1.01
C LEU A 101 -6.09 15.96 0.02
N GLY A 102 -5.12 16.87 -0.23
CA GLY A 102 -4.86 18.04 0.59
C GLY A 102 -3.84 17.84 1.70
N ARG A 103 -2.98 16.81 1.61
CA ARG A 103 -1.87 16.66 2.56
C ARG A 103 -0.87 17.79 2.38
N VAL A 104 -0.68 18.60 3.42
CA VAL A 104 0.40 19.59 3.52
C VAL A 104 1.47 19.04 4.45
N ARG A 105 2.73 19.08 4.04
CA ARG A 105 3.87 18.59 4.84
C ARG A 105 4.48 19.77 5.62
N GLU A 106 3.81 20.23 6.68
CA GLU A 106 4.31 21.34 7.52
C GLU A 106 5.17 20.84 8.68
N GLU A 107 4.82 19.72 9.32
CA GLU A 107 5.55 19.19 10.48
C GLU A 107 5.78 17.67 10.39
N LYS A 108 6.99 17.27 10.82
CA LYS A 108 7.32 15.85 11.02
C LYS A 108 6.54 15.37 12.25
N TRP A 109 5.64 14.38 12.08
CA TRP A 109 4.75 13.85 13.13
C TRP A 109 3.45 14.65 13.38
N GLY A 110 3.13 15.66 12.57
CA GLY A 110 1.88 16.43 12.66
C GLY A 110 0.64 15.62 12.27
N SER A 111 -0.52 16.18 12.60
CA SER A 111 -1.81 15.65 12.14
C SER A 111 -1.93 15.75 10.62
N ARG A 112 -2.57 14.76 10.00
CA ARG A 112 -2.65 14.70 8.52
C ARG A 112 -3.99 14.18 8.05
N VAL A 113 -4.46 14.76 6.94
CA VAL A 113 -5.73 14.37 6.29
C VAL A 113 -5.68 12.92 5.81
N ILE A 114 -4.55 12.50 5.25
CA ILE A 114 -4.28 11.13 4.79
C ILE A 114 -2.78 10.83 4.78
N ASP A 115 -2.44 9.59 5.07
CA ASP A 115 -1.09 9.00 4.99
C ASP A 115 -1.21 7.63 4.32
N ILE A 116 -0.33 7.32 3.36
CA ILE A 116 -0.37 6.05 2.62
C ILE A 116 1.03 5.43 2.62
N ASP A 117 1.25 4.47 3.51
CA ASP A 117 2.51 3.75 3.64
C ASP A 117 2.51 2.45 2.83
N ILE A 118 3.62 2.12 2.15
CA ILE A 118 3.84 0.82 1.52
C ILE A 118 4.39 -0.14 2.58
N LEU A 119 3.59 -1.13 2.99
CA LEU A 119 4.01 -2.13 3.99
C LEU A 119 4.85 -3.24 3.37
N PHE A 120 4.37 -3.80 2.25
CA PHE A 120 5.04 -4.84 1.47
C PHE A 120 4.83 -4.61 -0.01
N TYR A 121 5.80 -5.00 -0.81
CA TYR A 121 5.72 -5.06 -2.27
C TYR A 121 6.18 -6.46 -2.71
N GLY A 122 5.21 -7.36 -2.93
CA GLY A 122 5.48 -8.77 -3.07
C GLY A 122 6.32 -9.32 -1.90
N PHE A 123 7.39 -10.01 -2.23
CA PHE A 123 8.39 -10.50 -1.27
C PHE A 123 9.72 -9.73 -1.35
N GLU A 124 9.72 -8.59 -2.04
CA GLU A 124 10.94 -7.81 -2.26
C GLU A 124 11.43 -7.16 -0.96
N VAL A 125 12.75 -7.04 -0.89
CA VAL A 125 13.45 -6.26 0.13
C VAL A 125 14.13 -5.11 -0.59
N ILE A 126 13.62 -3.89 -0.37
CA ILE A 126 14.13 -2.65 -0.96
C ILE A 126 14.67 -1.79 0.18
N ASN A 127 15.92 -1.34 0.06
CA ASN A 127 16.54 -0.48 1.05
C ASN A 127 17.21 0.70 0.34
N GLU A 128 16.38 1.66 -0.07
CA GLU A 128 16.80 2.90 -0.71
C GLU A 128 16.48 4.10 0.18
N THR A 129 17.09 5.24 -0.11
CA THR A 129 16.93 6.47 0.70
C THR A 129 15.47 6.90 0.85
N GLU A 130 14.68 6.76 -0.23
CA GLU A 130 13.29 7.21 -0.28
C GLU A 130 12.28 6.07 -0.13
N LEU A 131 12.71 4.80 -0.24
CA LEU A 131 11.83 3.65 -0.22
C LEU A 131 12.46 2.48 0.53
N GLN A 132 11.84 2.13 1.67
CA GLN A 132 12.21 0.94 2.43
C GLN A 132 11.01 -0.02 2.51
N VAL A 133 11.17 -1.21 1.97
CA VAL A 133 10.16 -2.27 1.94
C VAL A 133 10.83 -3.60 2.36
N PRO A 134 10.27 -4.33 3.31
CA PRO A 134 9.10 -4.01 4.14
C PRO A 134 9.26 -2.73 4.94
N HIS A 135 8.15 -2.07 5.24
CA HIS A 135 8.17 -0.83 6.02
C HIS A 135 8.91 -1.03 7.35
N PRO A 136 9.95 -0.25 7.67
CA PRO A 136 10.91 -0.56 8.75
C PRO A 136 10.29 -0.63 10.15
N GLN A 137 9.18 0.05 10.40
CA GLN A 137 8.47 0.05 11.68
C GLN A 137 7.20 -0.82 11.71
N LEU A 138 6.91 -1.55 10.65
CA LEU A 138 5.69 -2.37 10.52
C LEU A 138 5.50 -3.30 11.72
N HIS A 139 6.55 -4.01 12.12
CA HIS A 139 6.52 -5.04 13.15
C HIS A 139 6.46 -4.48 14.58
N ASN A 140 6.62 -3.17 14.76
CA ASN A 140 6.61 -2.49 16.06
C ASN A 140 5.29 -1.74 16.34
N ARG A 141 4.32 -1.79 15.41
CA ARG A 141 3.12 -0.93 15.45
C ARG A 141 1.84 -1.75 15.45
N ARG A 142 1.08 -1.67 16.54
CA ARG A 142 -0.20 -2.38 16.68
C ARG A 142 -1.21 -1.96 15.63
N PHE A 143 -1.33 -0.67 15.34
CA PHE A 143 -2.25 -0.12 14.35
C PHE A 143 -1.95 -0.59 12.91
N THR A 144 -0.74 -1.09 12.65
CA THR A 144 -0.35 -1.72 11.39
C THR A 144 -0.66 -3.22 11.41
N LEU A 145 -0.29 -3.92 12.49
CA LEU A 145 -0.40 -5.38 12.57
C LEU A 145 -1.85 -5.86 12.74
N GLU A 146 -2.71 -5.14 13.47
CA GLU A 146 -4.11 -5.54 13.65
C GLU A 146 -4.86 -5.66 12.31
N PRO A 147 -4.92 -4.61 11.46
CA PRO A 147 -5.58 -4.72 10.16
C PRO A 147 -4.83 -5.63 9.17
N LEU A 148 -3.51 -5.75 9.28
CA LEU A 148 -2.73 -6.61 8.40
C LEU A 148 -2.98 -8.10 8.68
N VAL A 149 -3.08 -8.50 9.94
CA VAL A 149 -3.44 -9.88 10.35
C VAL A 149 -4.82 -10.26 9.81
N GLU A 150 -5.78 -9.34 9.79
CA GLU A 150 -7.11 -9.61 9.23
C GLU A 150 -7.05 -10.03 7.75
N LEU A 151 -6.11 -9.49 6.98
CA LEU A 151 -5.97 -9.78 5.55
C LEU A 151 -5.04 -10.95 5.25
N ALA A 152 -3.93 -11.06 5.98
CA ALA A 152 -2.83 -11.96 5.65
C ALA A 152 -2.06 -12.43 6.90
N PRO A 153 -2.69 -13.23 7.80
CA PRO A 153 -2.05 -13.70 9.03
C PRO A 153 -0.79 -14.54 8.77
N ASP A 154 -0.79 -15.31 7.68
CA ASP A 154 0.28 -16.23 7.31
C ASP A 154 1.38 -15.60 6.44
N LEU A 155 1.24 -14.32 6.08
CA LEU A 155 2.27 -13.60 5.31
C LEU A 155 3.57 -13.57 6.10
N VAL A 156 4.65 -14.11 5.51
CA VAL A 156 5.97 -14.15 6.15
C VAL A 156 6.73 -12.86 5.84
N HIS A 157 7.18 -12.17 6.87
CA HIS A 157 8.04 -10.99 6.73
C HIS A 157 9.40 -11.40 6.13
N PRO A 158 9.81 -10.88 4.96
CA PRO A 158 10.95 -11.40 4.21
C PRO A 158 12.31 -11.23 4.92
N ILE A 159 12.43 -10.27 5.85
CA ILE A 159 13.65 -10.05 6.65
C ILE A 159 13.58 -10.82 7.97
N ILE A 160 12.52 -10.62 8.77
CA ILE A 160 12.38 -11.18 10.13
C ILE A 160 12.08 -12.68 10.09
N LYS A 161 11.54 -13.21 8.96
CA LYS A 161 11.20 -14.64 8.77
C LYS A 161 10.12 -15.17 9.73
N LYS A 162 9.27 -14.29 10.24
CA LYS A 162 8.10 -14.62 11.06
C LYS A 162 6.82 -14.25 10.32
N THR A 163 5.72 -14.94 10.58
CA THR A 163 4.41 -14.58 10.05
C THR A 163 3.89 -13.31 10.69
N VAL A 164 3.02 -12.58 10.00
CA VAL A 164 2.38 -11.35 10.52
C VAL A 164 1.62 -11.66 11.82
N GLN A 165 0.95 -12.82 11.89
CA GLN A 165 0.30 -13.29 13.12
C GLN A 165 1.30 -13.46 14.28
N HIS A 166 2.48 -14.03 14.01
CA HIS A 166 3.51 -14.22 15.03
C HIS A 166 4.09 -12.87 15.49
N LEU A 167 4.36 -11.94 14.56
CA LEU A 167 4.80 -10.57 14.89
C LEU A 167 3.79 -9.86 15.81
N LYS A 168 2.49 -10.04 15.56
CA LYS A 168 1.45 -9.48 16.42
C LYS A 168 1.50 -10.09 17.82
N THR A 169 1.76 -11.38 18.00
CA THR A 169 1.82 -12.01 19.32
C THR A 169 3.03 -11.56 20.15
N GLU A 170 4.12 -11.16 19.51
CA GLU A 170 5.35 -10.66 20.17
C GLU A 170 5.30 -9.14 20.41
N LEU A 171 4.28 -8.47 19.91
CA LEU A 171 4.20 -7.02 19.96
C LEU A 171 4.08 -6.47 21.38
N THR A 172 4.97 -5.58 21.75
CA THR A 172 4.98 -4.86 23.05
C THR A 172 4.20 -3.55 23.05
N ASP A 173 3.78 -3.06 21.87
CA ASP A 173 2.94 -1.86 21.73
C ASP A 173 1.58 -2.06 22.42
N SER A 174 1.30 -1.24 23.46
CA SER A 174 0.11 -1.31 24.28
C SER A 174 -1.03 -0.39 23.83
N LEU A 175 -0.87 0.30 22.69
CA LEU A 175 -1.90 1.20 22.18
C LEU A 175 -3.24 0.50 21.99
N ILE A 176 -4.31 1.21 22.34
CA ILE A 176 -5.67 0.72 22.11
C ILE A 176 -5.97 0.85 20.62
N VAL A 177 -6.30 -0.27 20.00
CA VAL A 177 -6.73 -0.38 18.61
C VAL A 177 -8.12 -1.00 18.59
N LYS A 178 -9.10 -0.24 18.12
CA LYS A 178 -10.51 -0.64 18.12
C LYS A 178 -11.01 -0.79 16.68
N LYS A 179 -11.50 -1.97 16.34
CA LYS A 179 -12.24 -2.20 15.09
C LYS A 179 -13.60 -1.50 15.15
N ILE A 180 -13.96 -0.74 14.10
CA ILE A 180 -15.20 0.02 13.98
C ILE A 180 -15.99 -0.35 12.72
#